data_7ae718b73710544294d3dfffeb8f99af
#
_entry.id   7ae718b73710544294d3dfffeb8f99af
#
_cell.length_a   1.000
_cell.length_b   1.000
_cell.length_c   1.000
_cell.angle_alpha   90.00
_cell.angle_beta   90.00
_cell.angle_gamma   90.00
#
_symmetry.space_group_name_H-M   'P 1'
#
loop_
_entity.id
_entity.type
_entity.pdbx_description
1 polymer ?
#
loop_
_entity_poly.entity_id
_entity_poly.type
_entity_poly.pdbx_seq_one_letter_code
_entity_poly.pdbx_strand_id
1 'polypeptide(L)'
;MPKPWEPRGQQEEFEAVVLEHFHTLYSTALRLTRNPSEAQDLVQETLLKAYRFFDRFEPGTNVKAWLFTILRNTYINAYRKTVRQQEQVDFERVEPFYADTANDPEWEWTDQESLEAMLRHLVQDDVKRALDALPEVYRIVVLLADLAELPYKDIATIIGCPEGTVMSRLFRGRRLLRKSLQEFARKSGYVKG
;
A
#
# COMPACT_ATOMS: atom_id res chain seq x y z
N MET A 1 -46.83 -6.47 -16.69
CA MET A 1 -45.81 -7.32 -16.08
C MET A 1 -44.55 -6.47 -15.89
N PRO A 2 -44.08 -6.21 -14.69
CA PRO A 2 -42.79 -5.53 -14.51
C PRO A 2 -41.70 -6.46 -15.04
N LYS A 3 -40.82 -5.93 -15.90
CA LYS A 3 -39.62 -6.64 -16.31
C LYS A 3 -38.82 -6.94 -15.04
N PRO A 4 -38.37 -8.18 -14.79
CA PRO A 4 -37.45 -8.45 -13.74
C PRO A 4 -36.18 -7.61 -14.06
N TRP A 5 -35.85 -6.69 -13.15
CA TRP A 5 -34.65 -5.89 -13.22
C TRP A 5 -33.45 -6.87 -13.17
N GLU A 6 -32.69 -6.89 -14.24
CA GLU A 6 -31.50 -7.74 -14.38
C GLU A 6 -30.23 -6.99 -13.98
N PRO A 7 -29.79 -7.10 -12.73
CA PRO A 7 -28.41 -6.74 -12.39
C PRO A 7 -27.52 -7.98 -12.23
N ARG A 8 -28.00 -9.18 -12.56
CA ARG A 8 -27.22 -10.40 -12.32
C ARG A 8 -25.89 -10.40 -13.06
N GLY A 9 -25.84 -9.93 -14.28
CA GLY A 9 -24.60 -9.90 -15.06
C GLY A 9 -23.54 -8.95 -14.51
N GLN A 10 -23.92 -7.72 -14.17
CA GLN A 10 -22.98 -6.72 -13.66
C GLN A 10 -22.49 -7.07 -12.24
N GLN A 11 -23.36 -7.60 -11.40
CA GLN A 11 -22.98 -8.04 -10.06
C GLN A 11 -22.04 -9.25 -10.11
N GLU A 12 -22.35 -10.25 -10.90
CA GLU A 12 -21.52 -11.44 -11.06
C GLU A 12 -20.15 -11.10 -11.65
N GLU A 13 -20.09 -10.19 -12.64
CA GLU A 13 -18.84 -9.70 -13.21
C GLU A 13 -18.00 -8.93 -12.19
N PHE A 14 -18.63 -8.05 -11.41
CA PHE A 14 -17.96 -7.30 -10.34
C PHE A 14 -17.43 -8.25 -9.25
N GLU A 15 -18.26 -9.20 -8.79
CA GLU A 15 -17.85 -10.16 -7.77
C GLU A 15 -16.66 -11.00 -8.23
N ALA A 16 -16.66 -11.50 -9.48
CA ALA A 16 -15.54 -12.27 -10.01
C ALA A 16 -14.23 -11.48 -10.02
N VAL A 17 -14.29 -10.22 -10.49
CA VAL A 17 -13.15 -9.31 -10.54
C VAL A 17 -12.62 -8.95 -9.14
N VAL A 18 -13.52 -8.69 -8.19
CA VAL A 18 -13.16 -8.26 -6.84
C VAL A 18 -12.61 -9.40 -6.00
N LEU A 19 -13.19 -10.60 -6.11
CA LEU A 19 -12.74 -11.76 -5.33
C LEU A 19 -11.27 -12.10 -5.58
N GLU A 20 -10.80 -11.95 -6.82
CA GLU A 20 -9.38 -12.16 -7.17
C GLU A 20 -8.44 -11.22 -6.39
N HIS A 21 -8.88 -9.99 -6.12
CA HIS A 21 -8.05 -8.95 -5.49
C HIS A 21 -8.36 -8.72 -4.01
N PHE A 22 -9.40 -9.34 -3.47
CA PHE A 22 -9.89 -9.09 -2.11
C PHE A 22 -8.81 -9.29 -1.05
N HIS A 23 -8.06 -10.40 -1.11
CA HIS A 23 -7.02 -10.70 -0.13
C HIS A 23 -5.93 -9.63 -0.12
N THR A 24 -5.51 -9.18 -1.30
CA THR A 24 -4.45 -8.16 -1.44
C THR A 24 -4.96 -6.78 -0.98
N LEU A 25 -6.22 -6.43 -1.28
CA LEU A 25 -6.87 -5.22 -0.78
C LEU A 25 -6.93 -5.22 0.75
N TYR A 26 -7.41 -6.30 1.36
CA TYR A 26 -7.52 -6.41 2.81
C TYR A 26 -6.15 -6.38 3.50
N SER A 27 -5.17 -7.13 2.98
CA SER A 27 -3.82 -7.14 3.52
C SER A 27 -3.18 -5.74 3.46
N THR A 28 -3.37 -5.01 2.37
CA THR A 28 -2.89 -3.62 2.24
C THR A 28 -3.62 -2.69 3.19
N ALA A 29 -4.95 -2.77 3.27
CA ALA A 29 -5.76 -1.97 4.19
C ALA A 29 -5.32 -2.19 5.64
N LEU A 30 -5.10 -3.45 6.04
CA LEU A 30 -4.63 -3.79 7.39
C LEU A 30 -3.27 -3.18 7.72
N ARG A 31 -2.35 -3.13 6.76
CA ARG A 31 -1.03 -2.49 6.94
C ARG A 31 -1.11 -0.96 6.94
N LEU A 32 -2.07 -0.37 6.24
CA LEU A 32 -2.30 1.08 6.27
C LEU A 32 -2.94 1.53 7.57
N THR A 33 -4.01 0.87 8.01
CA THR A 33 -4.78 1.26 9.20
C THR A 33 -4.17 0.76 10.51
N ARG A 34 -3.43 -0.36 10.47
CA ARG A 34 -2.88 -1.08 11.64
C ARG A 34 -3.94 -1.61 12.60
N ASN A 35 -5.19 -1.53 12.22
CA ASN A 35 -6.35 -1.93 13.01
C ASN A 35 -7.27 -2.81 12.16
N PRO A 36 -7.58 -4.06 12.59
CA PRO A 36 -8.42 -4.96 11.81
C PRO A 36 -9.82 -4.43 11.53
N SER A 37 -10.46 -3.77 12.49
CA SER A 37 -11.79 -3.19 12.31
C SER A 37 -11.78 -2.06 11.28
N GLU A 38 -10.82 -1.13 11.41
CA GLU A 38 -10.66 -0.04 10.43
C GLU A 38 -10.29 -0.56 9.04
N ALA A 39 -9.52 -1.65 8.96
CA ALA A 39 -9.19 -2.29 7.68
C ALA A 39 -10.44 -2.90 7.02
N GLN A 40 -11.31 -3.55 7.79
CA GLN A 40 -12.58 -4.09 7.30
C GLN A 40 -13.48 -2.96 6.79
N ASP A 41 -13.64 -1.90 7.56
CA ASP A 41 -14.44 -0.73 7.18
C ASP A 41 -13.89 -0.07 5.90
N LEU A 42 -12.57 0.10 5.82
CA LEU A 42 -11.90 0.65 4.65
C LEU A 42 -12.13 -0.19 3.40
N VAL A 43 -11.98 -1.51 3.50
CA VAL A 43 -12.23 -2.41 2.36
C VAL A 43 -13.70 -2.39 1.98
N GLN A 44 -14.62 -2.48 2.94
CA GLN A 44 -16.05 -2.44 2.68
C GLN A 44 -16.44 -1.14 1.95
N GLU A 45 -15.99 0.02 2.43
CA GLU A 45 -16.28 1.30 1.79
C GLU A 45 -15.64 1.38 0.39
N THR A 46 -14.45 0.82 0.22
CA THR A 46 -13.79 0.72 -1.09
C THR A 46 -14.62 -0.08 -2.07
N LEU A 47 -15.11 -1.26 -1.66
CA LEU A 47 -15.91 -2.14 -2.49
C LEU A 47 -17.27 -1.54 -2.84
N LEU A 48 -17.92 -0.88 -1.88
CA LEU A 48 -19.18 -0.15 -2.13
C LEU A 48 -18.99 0.96 -3.17
N LYS A 49 -17.89 1.71 -3.09
CA LYS A 49 -17.55 2.74 -4.08
C LYS A 49 -17.21 2.12 -5.43
N ALA A 50 -16.42 1.05 -5.43
CA ALA A 50 -16.08 0.33 -6.66
C ALA A 50 -17.33 -0.20 -7.34
N TYR A 51 -18.25 -0.85 -6.63
CA TYR A 51 -19.52 -1.31 -7.19
C TYR A 51 -20.36 -0.17 -7.78
N ARG A 52 -20.46 0.94 -7.07
CA ARG A 52 -21.22 2.12 -7.52
C ARG A 52 -20.69 2.74 -8.79
N PHE A 53 -19.38 2.63 -9.05
CA PHE A 53 -18.71 3.21 -10.22
C PHE A 53 -18.23 2.16 -11.21
N PHE A 54 -18.67 0.91 -11.08
CA PHE A 54 -18.23 -0.19 -11.95
C PHE A 54 -18.66 0.02 -13.40
N ASP A 55 -19.79 0.67 -13.63
CA ASP A 55 -20.27 1.09 -14.96
C ASP A 55 -19.33 2.05 -15.69
N ARG A 56 -18.43 2.72 -14.96
CA ARG A 56 -17.42 3.65 -15.48
C ARG A 56 -16.03 3.02 -15.62
N PHE A 57 -15.90 1.77 -15.17
CA PHE A 57 -14.66 1.05 -15.34
C PHE A 57 -14.49 0.66 -16.82
N GLU A 58 -13.35 1.00 -17.41
CA GLU A 58 -13.05 0.65 -18.81
C GLU A 58 -12.51 -0.78 -18.88
N PRO A 59 -13.24 -1.71 -19.52
CA PRO A 59 -12.77 -3.07 -19.73
C PRO A 59 -11.41 -3.10 -20.46
N GLY A 60 -10.49 -3.96 -19.99
CA GLY A 60 -9.14 -4.05 -20.54
C GLY A 60 -8.11 -3.14 -19.89
N THR A 61 -8.53 -2.27 -18.95
CA THR A 61 -7.59 -1.53 -18.09
C THR A 61 -7.22 -2.33 -16.83
N ASN A 62 -6.21 -1.88 -16.08
CA ASN A 62 -5.77 -2.56 -14.86
C ASN A 62 -6.79 -2.37 -13.72
N VAL A 63 -7.70 -3.32 -13.56
CA VAL A 63 -8.73 -3.32 -12.52
C VAL A 63 -8.12 -3.27 -11.11
N LYS A 64 -7.01 -3.94 -10.89
CA LYS A 64 -6.28 -3.90 -9.63
C LYS A 64 -5.85 -2.47 -9.29
N ALA A 65 -5.22 -1.77 -10.23
CA ALA A 65 -4.83 -0.36 -10.05
C ALA A 65 -6.03 0.55 -9.79
N TRP A 66 -7.15 0.31 -10.47
CA TRP A 66 -8.40 1.04 -10.24
C TRP A 66 -8.94 0.83 -8.82
N LEU A 67 -9.02 -0.41 -8.34
CA LEU A 67 -9.44 -0.73 -6.97
C LEU A 67 -8.51 -0.09 -5.93
N PHE A 68 -7.19 -0.13 -6.13
CA PHE A 68 -6.22 0.50 -5.24
C PHE A 68 -6.28 2.03 -5.26
N THR A 69 -6.69 2.63 -6.38
CA THR A 69 -6.99 4.07 -6.44
C THR A 69 -8.15 4.44 -5.51
N ILE A 70 -9.21 3.65 -5.53
CA ILE A 70 -10.37 3.85 -4.66
C ILE A 70 -9.98 3.62 -3.20
N LEU A 71 -9.25 2.53 -2.90
CA LEU A 71 -8.77 2.21 -1.56
C LEU A 71 -7.94 3.36 -0.96
N ARG A 72 -6.94 3.82 -1.71
CA ARG A 72 -6.05 4.92 -1.27
C ARG A 72 -6.84 6.21 -1.03
N ASN A 73 -7.75 6.57 -1.94
CA ASN A 73 -8.54 7.79 -1.80
C ASN A 73 -9.50 7.70 -0.59
N THR A 74 -10.08 6.53 -0.35
CA THR A 74 -10.94 6.28 0.81
C THR A 74 -10.13 6.38 2.10
N TYR A 75 -8.95 5.77 2.16
CA TYR A 75 -8.02 5.86 3.29
C TYR A 75 -7.61 7.30 3.60
N ILE A 76 -7.15 8.05 2.61
CA ILE A 76 -6.72 9.45 2.79
C ILE A 76 -7.88 10.33 3.28
N ASN A 77 -9.09 10.11 2.77
CA ASN A 77 -10.25 10.88 3.21
C ASN A 77 -10.64 10.56 4.67
N ALA A 78 -10.59 9.29 5.07
CA ALA A 78 -10.81 8.87 6.46
C ALA A 78 -9.73 9.44 7.38
N TYR A 79 -8.46 9.31 7.01
CA TYR A 79 -7.32 9.83 7.75
C TYR A 79 -7.38 11.36 7.92
N ARG A 80 -7.64 12.11 6.84
CA ARG A 80 -7.79 13.58 6.91
C ARG A 80 -8.94 14.00 7.83
N LYS A 81 -10.01 13.23 7.89
CA LYS A 81 -11.13 13.48 8.81
C LYS A 81 -10.68 13.32 10.27
N THR A 82 -9.91 12.29 10.57
CA THR A 82 -9.38 12.01 11.92
C THR A 82 -8.34 13.05 12.33
N VAL A 83 -7.42 13.42 11.43
CA VAL A 83 -6.37 14.43 11.70
C VAL A 83 -6.95 15.84 11.86
N ARG A 84 -8.00 16.20 11.10
CA ARG A 84 -8.71 17.48 11.31
C ARG A 84 -9.41 17.57 12.67
N GLN A 85 -9.66 16.43 13.30
CA GLN A 85 -10.18 16.39 14.68
C GLN A 85 -9.06 16.45 15.73
N GLN A 86 -7.80 16.21 15.36
CA GLN A 86 -6.64 16.11 16.25
C GLN A 86 -5.47 17.05 15.87
N GLU A 87 -5.72 18.30 15.50
CA GLU A 87 -4.72 19.29 15.11
C GLU A 87 -3.97 19.05 13.78
N GLN A 88 -3.88 20.15 13.00
CA GLN A 88 -3.25 20.26 11.69
C GLN A 88 -1.81 19.74 11.69
N VAL A 89 -1.60 18.52 11.29
CA VAL A 89 -0.27 18.05 10.89
C VAL A 89 -0.16 18.16 9.36
N ASP A 90 0.59 19.14 8.94
CA ASP A 90 0.86 19.49 7.56
C ASP A 90 1.62 18.35 6.86
N PHE A 91 1.00 17.69 5.90
CA PHE A 91 1.60 16.59 5.12
C PHE A 91 2.81 17.05 4.30
N GLU A 92 2.93 18.34 4.01
CA GLU A 92 4.07 18.93 3.30
C GLU A 92 5.31 19.08 4.20
N ARG A 93 5.15 19.07 5.53
CA ARG A 93 6.26 19.25 6.47
C ARG A 93 7.12 18.00 6.72
N VAL A 94 6.72 16.83 6.24
CA VAL A 94 7.50 15.59 6.50
C VAL A 94 8.62 15.40 5.48
N GLU A 95 8.58 16.06 4.31
CA GLU A 95 9.65 15.96 3.31
C GLU A 95 11.00 16.61 3.69
N PRO A 96 11.08 17.75 4.42
CA PRO A 96 12.37 18.40 4.68
C PRO A 96 13.26 17.66 5.68
N PHE A 97 12.70 16.81 6.54
CA PHE A 97 13.49 16.20 7.61
C PHE A 97 14.36 15.01 7.17
N TYR A 98 14.17 14.52 5.95
CA TYR A 98 14.90 13.37 5.40
C TYR A 98 15.78 13.71 4.20
N ALA A 99 16.02 15.00 3.93
CA ALA A 99 16.82 15.45 2.79
C ALA A 99 18.33 15.26 2.96
N ASP A 100 18.80 14.86 4.15
CA ASP A 100 20.22 14.93 4.52
C ASP A 100 20.95 13.57 4.54
N THR A 101 20.56 12.65 3.66
CA THR A 101 21.34 11.40 3.47
C THR A 101 21.77 11.20 2.01
N ALA A 102 22.18 12.28 1.35
CA ALA A 102 22.68 12.24 -0.04
C ALA A 102 24.11 11.66 -0.17
N ASN A 103 24.72 11.20 0.93
CA ASN A 103 26.13 10.74 0.95
C ASN A 103 26.30 9.30 1.43
N ASP A 104 25.41 8.37 1.05
CA ASP A 104 25.70 6.96 1.24
C ASP A 104 26.12 6.30 -0.09
N PRO A 105 27.13 5.42 -0.08
CA PRO A 105 27.72 4.83 -1.27
C PRO A 105 26.68 4.14 -2.15
N GLU A 106 26.83 4.32 -3.46
CA GLU A 106 26.10 3.61 -4.51
C GLU A 106 26.11 2.10 -4.23
N TRP A 107 24.96 1.59 -3.76
CA TRP A 107 24.72 0.16 -3.71
C TRP A 107 24.02 -0.23 -5.00
N GLU A 108 24.72 -1.02 -5.80
CA GLU A 108 24.17 -1.70 -6.96
C GLU A 108 22.93 -2.51 -6.56
N TRP A 109 21.89 -2.37 -7.38
CA TRP A 109 20.56 -2.95 -7.21
C TRP A 109 20.52 -4.45 -7.52
N THR A 110 21.32 -5.27 -6.89
CA THR A 110 21.32 -6.72 -7.12
C THR A 110 20.47 -7.50 -6.11
N ASP A 111 19.65 -6.84 -5.24
CA ASP A 111 19.21 -7.53 -4.04
C ASP A 111 17.70 -7.52 -3.74
N GLN A 112 16.85 -7.70 -4.78
CA GLN A 112 15.46 -8.11 -4.54
C GLN A 112 15.43 -9.54 -3.95
N GLU A 113 16.30 -10.43 -4.39
CA GLU A 113 16.46 -11.79 -3.86
C GLU A 113 16.88 -11.83 -2.39
N SER A 114 17.75 -10.92 -1.94
CA SER A 114 18.21 -10.90 -0.55
C SER A 114 17.14 -10.38 0.42
N LEU A 115 16.30 -9.44 -0.01
CA LEU A 115 15.15 -9.00 0.79
C LEU A 115 14.08 -10.10 0.90
N GLU A 116 13.77 -10.79 -0.17
CA GLU A 116 12.81 -11.91 -0.17
C GLU A 116 13.31 -13.08 0.67
N ALA A 117 14.60 -13.43 0.58
CA ALA A 117 15.21 -14.48 1.40
C ALA A 117 15.18 -14.11 2.89
N MET A 118 15.43 -12.85 3.22
CA MET A 118 15.38 -12.32 4.57
C MET A 118 13.94 -12.30 5.12
N LEU A 119 12.96 -11.94 4.31
CA LEU A 119 11.54 -11.94 4.67
C LEU A 119 10.99 -13.35 4.92
N ARG A 120 11.50 -14.36 4.24
CA ARG A 120 11.10 -15.78 4.45
C ARG A 120 11.52 -16.33 5.82
N HIS A 121 12.56 -15.78 6.42
CA HIS A 121 13.10 -16.23 7.71
C HIS A 121 12.63 -15.39 8.90
N LEU A 122 11.98 -14.26 8.67
CA LEU A 122 11.47 -13.40 9.74
C LEU A 122 10.05 -13.78 10.13
N VAL A 123 9.81 -13.82 11.43
CA VAL A 123 8.47 -14.03 11.99
C VAL A 123 7.55 -12.91 11.48
N GLN A 124 6.32 -13.25 11.08
CA GLN A 124 5.35 -12.28 10.52
C GLN A 124 5.19 -10.99 11.34
N ASP A 125 5.33 -11.10 12.68
CA ASP A 125 5.18 -9.95 13.59
C ASP A 125 6.31 -8.93 13.47
N ASP A 126 7.47 -9.32 13.03
CA ASP A 126 8.65 -8.46 12.92
C ASP A 126 8.63 -7.66 11.63
N VAL A 127 8.22 -8.30 10.54
CA VAL A 127 7.93 -7.63 9.27
C VAL A 127 6.81 -6.61 9.46
N LYS A 128 5.75 -6.99 10.21
CA LYS A 128 4.67 -6.09 10.57
C LYS A 128 5.19 -4.86 11.32
N ARG A 129 5.97 -5.06 12.38
CA ARG A 129 6.55 -3.96 13.17
C ARG A 129 7.45 -3.06 12.34
N ALA A 130 8.28 -3.63 11.47
CA ALA A 130 9.15 -2.87 10.58
C ALA A 130 8.36 -2.02 9.58
N LEU A 131 7.30 -2.58 8.97
CA LEU A 131 6.39 -1.84 8.09
C LEU A 131 5.64 -0.73 8.82
N ASP A 132 5.18 -1.02 10.05
CA ASP A 132 4.46 -0.08 10.88
C ASP A 132 5.36 1.10 11.35
N ALA A 133 6.66 0.88 11.44
CA ALA A 133 7.64 1.91 11.77
C ALA A 133 7.96 2.83 10.59
N LEU A 134 7.65 2.45 9.36
CA LEU A 134 7.89 3.30 8.20
C LEU A 134 7.01 4.56 8.24
N PRO A 135 7.57 5.74 7.89
CA PRO A 135 6.76 6.91 7.56
C PRO A 135 5.72 6.57 6.50
N GLU A 136 4.52 7.15 6.62
CA GLU A 136 3.37 6.81 5.79
C GLU A 136 3.63 6.97 4.30
N VAL A 137 4.35 8.03 3.91
CA VAL A 137 4.72 8.35 2.52
C VAL A 137 5.58 7.26 1.87
N TYR A 138 6.38 6.54 2.63
CA TYR A 138 7.18 5.40 2.15
C TYR A 138 6.42 4.10 2.27
N ARG A 139 5.68 3.90 3.38
CA ARG A 139 4.90 2.68 3.62
C ARG A 139 3.89 2.42 2.52
N ILE A 140 3.12 3.44 2.11
CA ILE A 140 2.13 3.27 1.04
C ILE A 140 2.77 2.86 -0.29
N VAL A 141 3.93 3.43 -0.64
CA VAL A 141 4.63 3.07 -1.89
C VAL A 141 5.16 1.64 -1.82
N VAL A 142 5.76 1.23 -0.71
CA VAL A 142 6.23 -0.14 -0.48
C VAL A 142 5.07 -1.14 -0.55
N LEU A 143 3.93 -0.85 0.08
CA LEU A 143 2.77 -1.74 0.04
C LEU A 143 2.19 -1.89 -1.37
N LEU A 144 2.12 -0.80 -2.14
CA LEU A 144 1.62 -0.86 -3.51
C LEU A 144 2.59 -1.59 -4.46
N ALA A 145 3.91 -1.43 -4.26
CA ALA A 145 4.91 -2.08 -5.11
C ALA A 145 5.15 -3.54 -4.70
N ASP A 146 5.37 -3.83 -3.41
CA ASP A 146 5.89 -5.11 -2.95
C ASP A 146 4.78 -6.07 -2.48
N LEU A 147 3.66 -5.56 -1.99
CA LEU A 147 2.51 -6.39 -1.57
C LEU A 147 1.44 -6.47 -2.66
N ALA A 148 1.12 -5.34 -3.27
CA ALA A 148 0.13 -5.29 -4.35
C ALA A 148 0.74 -5.52 -5.74
N GLU A 149 2.08 -5.58 -5.87
CA GLU A 149 2.78 -5.86 -7.13
C GLU A 149 2.33 -4.96 -8.31
N LEU A 150 2.07 -3.69 -8.00
CA LEU A 150 1.63 -2.74 -9.01
C LEU A 150 2.82 -2.14 -9.76
N PRO A 151 2.70 -1.93 -11.09
CA PRO A 151 3.68 -1.19 -11.87
C PRO A 151 3.88 0.24 -11.34
N TYR A 152 5.09 0.77 -11.42
CA TYR A 152 5.41 2.13 -10.91
C TYR A 152 4.56 3.22 -11.54
N LYS A 153 4.21 3.07 -12.82
CA LYS A 153 3.31 3.97 -13.53
C LYS A 153 1.92 4.03 -12.87
N ASP A 154 1.37 2.87 -12.49
CA ASP A 154 0.08 2.78 -11.83
C ASP A 154 0.16 3.35 -10.41
N ILE A 155 1.25 3.07 -9.68
CA ILE A 155 1.50 3.65 -8.36
C ILE A 155 1.59 5.17 -8.45
N ALA A 156 2.29 5.72 -9.46
CA ALA A 156 2.38 7.16 -9.70
C ALA A 156 1.00 7.80 -9.88
N THR A 157 0.13 7.15 -10.65
CA THR A 157 -1.27 7.57 -10.85
C THR A 157 -2.07 7.48 -9.54
N ILE A 158 -1.96 6.37 -8.81
CA ILE A 158 -2.66 6.15 -7.54
C ILE A 158 -2.27 7.22 -6.51
N ILE A 159 -0.97 7.52 -6.37
CA ILE A 159 -0.46 8.45 -5.36
C ILE A 159 -0.58 9.91 -5.82
N GLY A 160 -0.67 10.15 -7.12
CA GLY A 160 -0.72 11.49 -7.70
C GLY A 160 0.64 12.19 -7.68
N CYS A 161 1.73 11.47 -8.02
CA CYS A 161 3.08 12.01 -8.09
C CYS A 161 3.83 11.48 -9.33
N PRO A 162 4.94 12.12 -9.75
CA PRO A 162 5.76 11.60 -10.84
C PRO A 162 6.34 10.22 -10.54
N GLU A 163 6.55 9.39 -11.57
CA GLU A 163 7.11 8.04 -11.44
C GLU A 163 8.50 8.05 -10.78
N GLY A 164 9.34 9.05 -11.08
CA GLY A 164 10.63 9.22 -10.40
C GLY A 164 10.50 9.46 -8.89
N THR A 165 9.40 10.08 -8.44
CA THR A 165 9.09 10.22 -7.01
C THR A 165 8.70 8.87 -6.40
N VAL A 166 7.96 8.03 -7.13
CA VAL A 166 7.65 6.65 -6.69
C VAL A 166 8.94 5.87 -6.48
N MET A 167 9.85 5.91 -7.48
CA MET A 167 11.13 5.22 -7.41
C MET A 167 11.97 5.67 -6.21
N SER A 168 12.11 6.97 -5.99
CA SER A 168 12.88 7.52 -4.87
C SER A 168 12.26 7.19 -3.50
N ARG A 169 10.91 7.26 -3.39
CA ARG A 169 10.20 6.86 -2.16
C ARG A 169 10.32 5.37 -1.88
N LEU A 170 10.21 4.54 -2.92
CA LEU A 170 10.37 3.09 -2.81
C LEU A 170 11.78 2.72 -2.35
N PHE A 171 12.80 3.35 -2.94
CA PHE A 171 14.19 3.16 -2.54
C PHE A 171 14.40 3.47 -1.04
N ARG A 172 13.96 4.67 -0.62
CA ARG A 172 14.09 5.08 0.79
C ARG A 172 13.28 4.18 1.72
N GLY A 173 12.06 3.81 1.34
CA GLY A 173 11.21 2.90 2.11
C GLY A 173 11.84 1.53 2.31
N ARG A 174 12.34 0.90 1.24
CA ARG A 174 13.03 -0.39 1.29
C ARG A 174 14.31 -0.32 2.12
N ARG A 175 15.06 0.78 2.02
CA ARG A 175 16.28 0.99 2.83
C ARG A 175 15.97 1.07 4.32
N LEU A 176 14.96 1.84 4.71
CA LEU A 176 14.51 1.94 6.10
C LEU A 176 13.99 0.59 6.62
N LEU A 177 13.21 -0.11 5.80
CA LEU A 177 12.71 -1.43 6.13
C LEU A 177 13.85 -2.43 6.37
N ARG A 178 14.84 -2.46 5.46
CA ARG A 178 16.03 -3.31 5.61
C ARG A 178 16.77 -3.02 6.91
N LYS A 179 17.02 -1.75 7.22
CA LYS A 179 17.70 -1.34 8.46
C LYS A 179 16.94 -1.84 9.69
N SER A 180 15.63 -1.63 9.74
CA SER A 180 14.79 -2.10 10.84
C SER A 180 14.82 -3.63 10.99
N LEU A 181 14.73 -4.37 9.88
CA LEU A 181 14.77 -5.83 9.88
C LEU A 181 16.15 -6.39 10.25
N GLN A 182 17.25 -5.75 9.83
CA GLN A 182 18.61 -6.13 10.24
C GLN A 182 18.84 -5.93 11.73
N GLU A 183 18.42 -4.81 12.30
CA GLU A 183 18.50 -4.57 13.75
C GLU A 183 17.71 -5.62 14.52
N PHE A 184 16.54 -5.99 14.01
CA PHE A 184 15.71 -7.04 14.59
C PHE A 184 16.40 -8.40 14.49
N ALA A 185 16.89 -8.80 13.33
CA ALA A 185 17.57 -10.07 13.10
C ALA A 185 18.80 -10.23 14.02
N ARG A 186 19.55 -9.15 14.29
CA ARG A 186 20.64 -9.14 15.27
C ARG A 186 20.16 -9.34 16.71
N LYS A 187 19.10 -8.62 17.10
CA LYS A 187 18.52 -8.73 18.45
C LYS A 187 17.93 -10.12 18.73
N SER A 188 17.37 -10.74 17.70
CA SER A 188 16.76 -12.09 17.80
C SER A 188 17.78 -13.23 17.56
N GLY A 189 19.05 -12.92 17.31
CA GLY A 189 20.12 -13.93 17.14
C GLY A 189 20.11 -14.65 15.79
N TYR A 190 19.34 -14.19 14.82
CA TYR A 190 19.29 -14.78 13.48
C TYR A 190 20.52 -14.46 12.63
N VAL A 191 21.24 -13.39 12.93
CA VAL A 191 22.46 -12.98 12.24
C VAL A 191 23.56 -12.79 13.28
N LYS A 192 24.66 -13.55 13.14
CA LYS A 192 25.91 -13.30 13.87
C LYS A 192 26.56 -12.04 13.32
N GLY A 193 26.87 -11.08 14.19
CA GLY A 193 27.57 -9.86 13.84
C GLY A 193 28.99 -10.13 13.36
#